data_b1a3d9044d4d200818e88cce27d79c99
#
_entry.id   b1a3d9044d4d200818e88cce27d79c99
#
_cell.length_a   1.000
_cell.length_b   1.000
_cell.length_c   1.000
_cell.angle_alpha   90.00
_cell.angle_beta   90.00
_cell.angle_gamma   90.00
#
_symmetry.space_group_name_H-M   'P 1'
#
loop_
_entity.id
_entity.type
_entity.pdbx_description
1 polymer ?
#
loop_
_entity_poly.entity_id
_entity_poly.type
_entity_poly.pdbx_seq_one_letter_code
_entity_poly.pdbx_strand_id
1 'polypeptide(L)'
;FKKRFNVHTMKVLILGAGRVGGSLATALVNSDYDVSIIDLNKSYLSDLEDKLDILTVEGHASHHLSIKKAGDDETTTVIAVTSDDEVNLIACQIAKKSFNVKKTICRLSEKTYTENLNIFGENIVDIVISPEEEVMNHLKELIIHPGTEQIEKFADGKVKLVSVKARKKGQLVGRELNCLLYTSDAADE
;
A
#
# COMPACT_ATOMS: atom_id res chain seq x y z
N PHE A 1 -11.72 -10.38 -33.19
CA PHE A 1 -11.85 -11.57 -32.33
C PHE A 1 -10.89 -11.38 -31.13
N LYS A 2 -11.32 -10.67 -30.08
CA LYS A 2 -10.63 -10.68 -28.77
C LYS A 2 -11.12 -11.91 -28.01
N LYS A 3 -10.30 -12.95 -27.89
CA LYS A 3 -10.49 -13.98 -26.89
C LYS A 3 -10.44 -13.28 -25.51
N ARG A 4 -11.59 -13.10 -24.85
CA ARG A 4 -11.64 -12.88 -23.41
C ARG A 4 -11.10 -14.15 -22.77
N PHE A 5 -9.85 -14.10 -22.34
CA PHE A 5 -9.42 -14.99 -21.29
C PHE A 5 -10.30 -14.68 -20.09
N ASN A 6 -10.92 -15.70 -19.50
CA ASN A 6 -11.52 -15.62 -18.17
C ASN A 6 -10.37 -15.37 -17.17
N VAL A 7 -9.93 -14.14 -17.06
CA VAL A 7 -9.16 -13.70 -15.92
C VAL A 7 -10.19 -13.61 -14.80
N HIS A 8 -10.12 -14.50 -13.81
CA HIS A 8 -10.82 -14.30 -12.55
C HIS A 8 -10.43 -12.90 -12.08
N THR A 9 -11.34 -11.95 -12.20
CA THR A 9 -11.14 -10.59 -11.74
C THR A 9 -10.93 -10.69 -10.24
N MET A 10 -9.76 -10.28 -9.73
CA MET A 10 -9.49 -10.38 -8.30
C MET A 10 -10.38 -9.39 -7.56
N LYS A 11 -11.17 -9.91 -6.60
CA LYS A 11 -12.05 -9.09 -5.77
C LYS A 11 -11.29 -8.52 -4.59
N VAL A 12 -11.36 -7.22 -4.43
CA VAL A 12 -10.67 -6.46 -3.38
C VAL A 12 -11.69 -5.70 -2.54
N LEU A 13 -11.69 -5.95 -1.23
CA LEU A 13 -12.47 -5.19 -0.27
C LEU A 13 -11.58 -4.15 0.42
N ILE A 14 -11.98 -2.88 0.31
CA ILE A 14 -11.30 -1.77 0.96
C ILE A 14 -12.13 -1.33 2.19
N LEU A 15 -11.47 -1.16 3.31
CA LEU A 15 -12.05 -0.70 4.57
C LEU A 15 -11.53 0.70 4.88
N GLY A 16 -12.41 1.69 4.73
CA GLY A 16 -12.11 3.11 4.80
C GLY A 16 -12.13 3.78 3.42
N ALA A 17 -13.08 4.71 3.19
CA ALA A 17 -13.25 5.47 1.95
C ALA A 17 -12.62 6.88 2.01
N GLY A 18 -11.78 7.13 3.00
CA GLY A 18 -11.04 8.37 3.12
C GLY A 18 -10.07 8.59 1.95
N ARG A 19 -9.18 9.55 2.08
CA ARG A 19 -8.24 9.94 1.02
C ARG A 19 -7.45 8.77 0.43
N VAL A 20 -6.92 7.89 1.29
CA VAL A 20 -6.12 6.74 0.84
C VAL A 20 -7.00 5.68 0.17
N GLY A 21 -8.10 5.27 0.84
CA GLY A 21 -8.98 4.23 0.32
C GLY A 21 -9.67 4.63 -0.98
N GLY A 22 -10.15 5.88 -1.08
CA GLY A 22 -10.76 6.39 -2.31
C GLY A 22 -9.79 6.47 -3.49
N SER A 23 -8.54 6.91 -3.25
CA SER A 23 -7.51 6.92 -4.30
C SER A 23 -7.14 5.49 -4.72
N LEU A 24 -7.06 4.57 -3.77
CA LEU A 24 -6.76 3.17 -4.03
C LEU A 24 -7.88 2.50 -4.83
N ALA A 25 -9.15 2.73 -4.45
CA ALA A 25 -10.31 2.24 -5.18
C ALA A 25 -10.26 2.68 -6.65
N THR A 26 -9.99 3.96 -6.89
CA THR A 26 -9.84 4.50 -8.25
C THR A 26 -8.72 3.81 -9.04
N ALA A 27 -7.57 3.60 -8.42
CA ALA A 27 -6.43 2.96 -9.07
C ALA A 27 -6.71 1.49 -9.41
N LEU A 28 -7.37 0.76 -8.49
CA LEU A 28 -7.70 -0.65 -8.68
C LEU A 28 -8.78 -0.86 -9.76
N VAL A 29 -9.83 -0.05 -9.78
CA VAL A 29 -10.87 -0.09 -10.83
C VAL A 29 -10.25 0.18 -12.21
N ASN A 30 -9.36 1.17 -12.31
CA ASN A 30 -8.63 1.46 -13.55
C ASN A 30 -7.70 0.32 -14.01
N SER A 31 -7.40 -0.62 -13.11
CA SER A 31 -6.58 -1.82 -13.36
C SER A 31 -7.44 -3.09 -13.50
N ASP A 32 -8.76 -2.94 -13.77
CA ASP A 32 -9.72 -4.02 -13.97
C ASP A 32 -9.91 -4.96 -12.76
N TYR A 33 -9.75 -4.44 -11.52
CA TYR A 33 -10.12 -5.16 -10.28
C TYR A 33 -11.59 -4.93 -9.95
N ASP A 34 -12.24 -5.94 -9.38
CA ASP A 34 -13.58 -5.82 -8.78
C ASP A 34 -13.41 -5.29 -7.35
N VAL A 35 -13.93 -4.08 -7.10
CA VAL A 35 -13.69 -3.36 -5.85
C VAL A 35 -14.99 -3.15 -5.08
N SER A 36 -14.97 -3.49 -3.80
CA SER A 36 -15.97 -3.06 -2.83
C SER A 36 -15.33 -2.23 -1.73
N ILE A 37 -16.11 -1.30 -1.14
CA ILE A 37 -15.59 -0.39 -0.13
C ILE A 37 -16.58 -0.18 1.01
N ILE A 38 -16.07 -0.11 2.24
CA ILE A 38 -16.86 0.18 3.45
C ILE A 38 -16.36 1.45 4.09
N ASP A 39 -17.29 2.32 4.48
CA ASP A 39 -17.00 3.49 5.32
C ASP A 39 -18.23 3.86 6.17
N LEU A 40 -18.00 4.57 7.27
CA LEU A 40 -19.06 5.18 8.07
C LEU A 40 -19.63 6.45 7.41
N ASN A 41 -18.81 7.13 6.62
CA ASN A 41 -19.16 8.40 6.00
C ASN A 41 -19.83 8.19 4.64
N LYS A 42 -21.14 8.34 4.64
CA LYS A 42 -21.96 8.21 3.43
C LYS A 42 -21.54 9.16 2.30
N SER A 43 -21.07 10.37 2.63
CA SER A 43 -20.66 11.34 1.62
C SER A 43 -19.44 10.82 0.82
N TYR A 44 -18.45 10.20 1.50
CA TYR A 44 -17.31 9.61 0.81
C TYR A 44 -17.73 8.47 -0.13
N LEU A 45 -18.69 7.65 0.30
CA LEU A 45 -19.21 6.55 -0.51
C LEU A 45 -19.96 7.07 -1.74
N SER A 46 -20.86 8.04 -1.58
CA SER A 46 -21.58 8.66 -2.71
C SER A 46 -20.62 9.29 -3.73
N ASP A 47 -19.59 10.00 -3.27
CA ASP A 47 -18.60 10.61 -4.16
C ASP A 47 -17.82 9.58 -5.00
N LEU A 48 -17.69 8.35 -4.49
CA LEU A 48 -17.04 7.25 -5.22
C LEU A 48 -18.03 6.53 -6.14
N GLU A 49 -19.28 6.30 -5.73
CA GLU A 49 -20.34 5.73 -6.57
C GLU A 49 -20.59 6.55 -7.83
N ASP A 50 -20.56 7.88 -7.72
CA ASP A 50 -20.76 8.78 -8.85
C ASP A 50 -19.66 8.68 -9.93
N LYS A 51 -18.49 8.15 -9.56
CA LYS A 51 -17.30 8.13 -10.41
C LYS A 51 -16.85 6.74 -10.82
N LEU A 52 -17.18 5.73 -10.03
CA LEU A 52 -16.65 4.37 -10.16
C LEU A 52 -17.80 3.35 -10.11
N ASP A 53 -17.69 2.30 -10.90
CA ASP A 53 -18.58 1.13 -10.81
C ASP A 53 -18.05 0.20 -9.71
N ILE A 54 -18.45 0.47 -8.47
CA ILE A 54 -18.01 -0.27 -7.27
C ILE A 54 -19.17 -0.52 -6.32
N LEU A 55 -19.08 -1.57 -5.52
CA LEU A 55 -20.00 -1.81 -4.41
C LEU A 55 -19.58 -0.99 -3.19
N THR A 56 -20.44 -0.09 -2.73
CA THR A 56 -20.23 0.64 -1.48
C THR A 56 -21.14 0.13 -0.37
N VAL A 57 -20.64 0.11 0.84
CA VAL A 57 -21.40 -0.29 2.03
C VAL A 57 -21.20 0.72 3.15
N GLU A 58 -22.28 1.38 3.55
CA GLU A 58 -22.26 2.21 4.75
C GLU A 58 -22.23 1.31 5.99
N GLY A 59 -21.18 1.41 6.81
CA GLY A 59 -21.01 0.61 8.01
C GLY A 59 -19.65 0.71 8.65
N HIS A 60 -19.54 0.14 9.85
CA HIS A 60 -18.28 0.09 10.56
C HIS A 60 -17.38 -1.01 9.99
N ALA A 61 -16.13 -0.67 9.71
CA ALA A 61 -15.17 -1.57 9.07
C ALA A 61 -14.85 -2.85 9.89
N SER A 62 -14.90 -2.78 11.21
CA SER A 62 -14.69 -3.93 12.09
C SER A 62 -15.98 -4.70 12.43
N HIS A 63 -17.11 -4.37 11.83
CA HIS A 63 -18.34 -5.13 12.05
C HIS A 63 -18.46 -6.26 11.04
N HIS A 64 -18.56 -7.49 11.55
CA HIS A 64 -18.73 -8.70 10.74
C HIS A 64 -19.85 -8.58 9.69
N LEU A 65 -21.00 -7.98 10.05
CA LEU A 65 -22.11 -7.80 9.11
C LEU A 65 -21.80 -6.83 7.98
N SER A 66 -21.02 -5.78 8.24
CA SER A 66 -20.60 -4.82 7.19
C SER A 66 -19.66 -5.52 6.20
N ILE A 67 -18.67 -6.25 6.71
CA ILE A 67 -17.74 -7.03 5.89
C ILE A 67 -18.50 -8.07 5.05
N LYS A 68 -19.46 -8.78 5.64
CA LYS A 68 -20.29 -9.77 4.95
C LYS A 68 -21.16 -9.17 3.83
N LYS A 69 -21.60 -7.91 3.98
CA LYS A 69 -22.39 -7.22 2.94
C LYS A 69 -21.54 -6.77 1.75
N ALA A 70 -20.30 -6.38 2.01
CA ALA A 70 -19.39 -5.83 1.01
C ALA A 70 -18.48 -6.91 0.38
N GLY A 71 -18.20 -7.97 1.12
CA GLY A 71 -17.40 -9.10 0.67
C GLY A 71 -18.23 -10.36 0.43
N ASP A 72 -17.69 -11.25 -0.35
CA ASP A 72 -18.22 -12.59 -0.60
C ASP A 72 -17.10 -13.64 -0.50
N ASP A 73 -17.45 -14.91 -0.75
CA ASP A 73 -16.50 -16.05 -0.70
C ASP A 73 -15.40 -15.94 -1.78
N GLU A 74 -15.57 -15.05 -2.76
CA GLU A 74 -14.59 -14.81 -3.83
C GLU A 74 -13.64 -13.63 -3.50
N THR A 75 -13.89 -12.88 -2.42
CA THR A 75 -13.01 -11.81 -1.97
C THR A 75 -11.63 -12.36 -1.64
N THR A 76 -10.64 -11.96 -2.44
CA THR A 76 -9.27 -12.50 -2.32
C THR A 76 -8.38 -11.65 -1.43
N THR A 77 -8.64 -10.35 -1.39
CA THR A 77 -7.79 -9.38 -0.67
C THR A 77 -8.64 -8.40 0.12
N VAL A 78 -8.25 -8.14 1.35
CA VAL A 78 -8.82 -7.08 2.20
C VAL A 78 -7.74 -6.07 2.52
N ILE A 79 -8.06 -4.79 2.36
CA ILE A 79 -7.16 -3.66 2.59
C ILE A 79 -7.80 -2.73 3.63
N ALA A 80 -7.29 -2.76 4.85
CA ALA A 80 -7.78 -1.94 5.95
C ALA A 80 -6.94 -0.67 6.07
N VAL A 81 -7.56 0.48 5.74
CA VAL A 81 -6.90 1.79 5.66
C VAL A 81 -7.75 2.90 6.31
N THR A 82 -8.49 2.55 7.34
CA THR A 82 -9.18 3.55 8.17
C THR A 82 -8.16 4.38 8.96
N SER A 83 -8.62 5.41 9.66
CA SER A 83 -7.77 6.22 10.55
C SER A 83 -7.47 5.57 11.90
N ASP A 84 -8.07 4.43 12.19
CA ASP A 84 -8.03 3.75 13.49
C ASP A 84 -7.35 2.39 13.34
N ASP A 85 -6.21 2.23 14.01
CA ASP A 85 -5.36 1.05 13.90
C ASP A 85 -6.04 -0.20 14.49
N GLU A 86 -6.77 -0.06 15.60
CA GLU A 86 -7.50 -1.14 16.25
C GLU A 86 -8.62 -1.65 15.33
N VAL A 87 -9.34 -0.74 14.68
CA VAL A 87 -10.37 -1.10 13.69
C VAL A 87 -9.75 -1.86 12.53
N ASN A 88 -8.60 -1.40 12.03
CA ASN A 88 -7.90 -2.05 10.93
C ASN A 88 -7.44 -3.48 11.31
N LEU A 89 -6.88 -3.66 12.50
CA LEU A 89 -6.44 -4.97 13.01
C LEU A 89 -7.62 -5.93 13.18
N ILE A 90 -8.68 -5.48 13.85
CA ILE A 90 -9.87 -6.31 14.07
C ILE A 90 -10.54 -6.69 12.75
N ALA A 91 -10.60 -5.77 11.80
CA ALA A 91 -11.18 -6.03 10.49
C ALA A 91 -10.38 -7.08 9.70
N CYS A 92 -9.04 -6.99 9.72
CA CYS A 92 -8.18 -8.02 9.13
C CYS A 92 -8.37 -9.38 9.80
N GLN A 93 -8.51 -9.42 11.14
CA GLN A 93 -8.76 -10.65 11.88
C GLN A 93 -10.09 -11.30 11.47
N ILE A 94 -11.16 -10.50 11.36
CA ILE A 94 -12.47 -10.98 10.92
C ILE A 94 -12.38 -11.50 9.49
N ALA A 95 -11.74 -10.76 8.58
CA ALA A 95 -11.56 -11.16 7.20
C ALA A 95 -10.85 -12.51 7.07
N LYS A 96 -9.77 -12.73 7.81
CA LYS A 96 -9.04 -14.00 7.81
C LYS A 96 -9.84 -15.14 8.40
N LYS A 97 -10.43 -14.95 9.59
CA LYS A 97 -11.06 -16.03 10.35
C LYS A 97 -12.46 -16.38 9.90
N SER A 98 -13.24 -15.39 9.44
CA SER A 98 -14.65 -15.60 9.09
C SER A 98 -14.90 -15.76 7.60
N PHE A 99 -14.06 -15.18 6.75
CA PHE A 99 -14.25 -15.15 5.30
C PHE A 99 -13.10 -15.81 4.51
N ASN A 100 -12.12 -16.39 5.23
CA ASN A 100 -10.99 -17.10 4.65
C ASN A 100 -10.25 -16.32 3.54
N VAL A 101 -10.15 -14.98 3.72
CA VAL A 101 -9.49 -14.09 2.80
C VAL A 101 -8.00 -14.47 2.66
N LYS A 102 -7.50 -14.57 1.44
CA LYS A 102 -6.13 -15.02 1.17
C LYS A 102 -5.09 -14.00 1.61
N LYS A 103 -5.37 -12.71 1.40
CA LYS A 103 -4.41 -11.63 1.66
C LYS A 103 -5.05 -10.48 2.43
N THR A 104 -4.40 -10.05 3.49
CA THR A 104 -4.78 -8.87 4.26
C THR A 104 -3.65 -7.86 4.27
N ILE A 105 -4.00 -6.61 4.01
CA ILE A 105 -3.10 -5.46 4.06
C ILE A 105 -3.66 -4.50 5.10
N CYS A 106 -2.86 -4.10 6.05
CA CYS A 106 -3.28 -3.30 7.19
C CYS A 106 -2.42 -2.04 7.31
N ARG A 107 -3.06 -0.87 7.33
CA ARG A 107 -2.40 0.36 7.73
C ARG A 107 -2.33 0.42 9.24
N LEU A 108 -1.13 0.63 9.77
CA LEU A 108 -0.86 0.87 11.17
C LEU A 108 0.06 2.09 11.32
N SER A 109 -0.36 3.04 12.13
CA SER A 109 0.39 4.27 12.42
C SER A 109 1.16 4.14 13.73
N GLU A 110 0.61 3.37 14.70
CA GLU A 110 1.20 3.17 16.02
C GLU A 110 2.28 2.09 15.97
N LYS A 111 3.49 2.50 16.32
CA LYS A 111 4.68 1.63 16.26
C LYS A 111 4.57 0.41 17.18
N THR A 112 3.91 0.56 18.32
CA THR A 112 3.68 -0.52 19.28
C THR A 112 2.94 -1.69 18.65
N TYR A 113 1.99 -1.42 17.74
CA TYR A 113 1.25 -2.46 17.02
C TYR A 113 2.10 -3.12 15.94
N THR A 114 2.91 -2.35 15.21
CA THR A 114 3.77 -2.91 14.15
C THR A 114 4.84 -3.85 14.71
N GLU A 115 5.38 -3.54 15.88
CA GLU A 115 6.39 -4.35 16.56
C GLU A 115 5.83 -5.58 17.29
N ASN A 116 4.54 -5.60 17.62
CA ASN A 116 3.90 -6.63 18.45
C ASN A 116 2.67 -7.28 17.80
N LEU A 117 2.65 -7.43 16.49
CA LEU A 117 1.52 -8.02 15.76
C LEU A 117 1.10 -9.41 16.24
N ASN A 118 2.05 -10.19 16.75
CA ASN A 118 1.82 -11.53 17.29
C ASN A 118 0.85 -11.54 18.49
N ILE A 119 0.70 -10.44 19.23
CA ILE A 119 -0.27 -10.30 20.33
C ILE A 119 -1.71 -10.48 19.83
N PHE A 120 -2.00 -10.04 18.62
CA PHE A 120 -3.34 -10.14 18.01
C PHE A 120 -3.63 -11.50 17.39
N GLY A 121 -2.62 -12.36 17.27
CA GLY A 121 -2.69 -13.71 16.74
C GLY A 121 -1.77 -13.92 15.52
N GLU A 122 -1.55 -15.19 15.20
CA GLU A 122 -0.70 -15.57 14.07
C GLU A 122 -1.42 -15.33 12.73
N ASN A 123 -0.69 -14.82 11.74
CA ASN A 123 -1.13 -14.67 10.35
C ASN A 123 -2.42 -13.84 10.15
N ILE A 124 -2.69 -12.86 11.02
CA ILE A 124 -3.86 -11.99 10.89
C ILE A 124 -3.66 -10.95 9.80
N VAL A 125 -2.44 -10.42 9.70
CA VAL A 125 -2.05 -9.42 8.73
C VAL A 125 -0.88 -9.98 7.92
N ASP A 126 -1.02 -9.99 6.59
CA ASP A 126 0.05 -10.45 5.70
C ASP A 126 1.02 -9.31 5.36
N ILE A 127 0.50 -8.09 5.22
CA ILE A 127 1.30 -6.90 4.93
C ILE A 127 0.86 -5.76 5.83
N VAL A 128 1.82 -5.17 6.52
CA VAL A 128 1.64 -3.92 7.27
C VAL A 128 2.21 -2.77 6.47
N ILE A 129 1.47 -1.67 6.45
CA ILE A 129 1.92 -0.39 5.88
C ILE A 129 1.87 0.66 6.98
N SER A 130 3.00 1.27 7.27
CA SER A 130 3.11 2.44 8.17
C SER A 130 3.54 3.65 7.33
N PRO A 131 2.59 4.49 6.89
CA PRO A 131 2.92 5.66 6.06
C PRO A 131 3.87 6.62 6.75
N GLU A 132 3.75 6.75 8.05
CA GLU A 132 4.57 7.63 8.87
C GLU A 132 6.05 7.15 8.89
N GLU A 133 6.28 5.85 9.03
CA GLU A 133 7.63 5.27 8.96
C GLU A 133 8.23 5.38 7.56
N GLU A 134 7.43 5.13 6.52
CA GLU A 134 7.88 5.25 5.13
C GLU A 134 8.32 6.68 4.81
N VAL A 135 7.51 7.68 5.20
CA VAL A 135 7.86 9.10 5.02
C VAL A 135 9.11 9.47 5.81
N MET A 136 9.18 9.05 7.08
CA MET A 136 10.34 9.31 7.93
C MET A 136 11.63 8.69 7.33
N ASN A 137 11.57 7.44 6.90
CA ASN A 137 12.69 6.77 6.27
C ASN A 137 13.13 7.47 4.98
N HIS A 138 12.18 7.88 4.16
CA HIS A 138 12.47 8.61 2.92
C HIS A 138 13.15 9.96 3.21
N LEU A 139 12.61 10.75 4.14
CA LEU A 139 13.21 12.03 4.54
C LEU A 139 14.62 11.84 5.12
N LYS A 140 14.80 10.82 5.96
CA LYS A 140 16.12 10.48 6.52
C LYS A 140 17.15 10.20 5.43
N GLU A 141 16.79 9.41 4.43
CA GLU A 141 17.69 9.10 3.30
C GLU A 141 18.06 10.38 2.51
N LEU A 142 17.10 11.27 2.25
CA LEU A 142 17.36 12.54 1.55
C LEU A 142 18.31 13.47 2.34
N ILE A 143 18.21 13.44 3.68
CA ILE A 143 19.09 14.23 4.56
C ILE A 143 20.52 13.63 4.61
N ILE A 144 20.62 12.31 4.72
CA ILE A 144 21.91 11.61 4.80
C ILE A 144 22.66 11.68 3.47
N HIS A 145 21.94 11.69 2.35
CA HIS A 145 22.52 11.74 1.01
C HIS A 145 22.15 13.05 0.28
N PRO A 146 22.75 14.20 0.66
CA PRO A 146 22.42 15.47 0.05
C PRO A 146 22.77 15.48 -1.44
N GLY A 147 21.80 15.90 -2.26
CA GLY A 147 21.94 15.96 -3.72
C GLY A 147 21.34 14.78 -4.47
N THR A 148 20.77 13.83 -3.79
CA THR A 148 19.94 12.76 -4.39
C THR A 148 18.50 13.22 -4.57
N GLU A 149 17.85 12.79 -5.66
CA GLU A 149 16.42 13.03 -5.89
C GLU A 149 15.57 11.85 -5.44
N GLN A 150 16.09 10.63 -5.63
CA GLN A 150 15.41 9.39 -5.23
C GLN A 150 16.42 8.35 -4.77
N ILE A 151 16.04 7.56 -3.77
CA ILE A 151 16.83 6.44 -3.28
C ILE A 151 15.87 5.26 -3.12
N GLU A 152 16.12 4.18 -3.85
CA GLU A 152 15.41 2.93 -3.74
C GLU A 152 16.32 1.85 -3.16
N LYS A 153 15.80 1.09 -2.19
CA LYS A 153 16.55 0.00 -1.54
C LYS A 153 16.04 -1.34 -2.02
N PHE A 154 16.96 -2.23 -2.35
CA PHE A 154 16.69 -3.61 -2.75
C PHE A 154 17.47 -4.58 -1.86
N ALA A 155 16.99 -5.83 -1.77
CA ALA A 155 17.63 -6.90 -1.02
C ALA A 155 17.95 -6.51 0.45
N ASP A 156 16.93 -6.02 1.18
CA ASP A 156 17.04 -5.58 2.57
C ASP A 156 18.09 -4.48 2.78
N GLY A 157 18.20 -3.56 1.81
CA GLY A 157 19.13 -2.44 1.86
C GLY A 157 20.57 -2.74 1.42
N LYS A 158 20.87 -3.97 0.99
CA LYS A 158 22.18 -4.35 0.47
C LYS A 158 22.52 -3.73 -0.88
N VAL A 159 21.49 -3.37 -1.65
CA VAL A 159 21.62 -2.68 -2.93
C VAL A 159 20.80 -1.41 -2.88
N LYS A 160 21.38 -0.28 -3.28
CA LYS A 160 20.70 1.01 -3.38
C LYS A 160 20.74 1.52 -4.82
N LEU A 161 19.60 1.91 -5.35
CA LEU A 161 19.50 2.68 -6.60
C LEU A 161 19.34 4.16 -6.22
N VAL A 162 20.29 4.97 -6.66
CA VAL A 162 20.31 6.40 -6.33
C VAL A 162 20.17 7.21 -7.60
N SER A 163 19.16 8.10 -7.64
CA SER A 163 18.97 9.09 -8.71
C SER A 163 19.55 10.43 -8.27
N VAL A 164 20.44 10.98 -9.09
CA VAL A 164 21.07 12.26 -8.83
C VAL A 164 20.89 13.19 -10.04
N LYS A 165 20.66 14.47 -9.78
CA LYS A 165 20.59 15.46 -10.85
C LYS A 165 21.98 15.97 -11.24
N ALA A 166 22.41 15.66 -12.45
CA ALA A 166 23.67 16.16 -12.98
C ALA A 166 23.61 17.69 -13.17
N ARG A 167 24.49 18.44 -12.50
CA ARG A 167 24.60 19.90 -12.63
C ARG A 167 25.54 20.26 -13.78
N LYS A 168 25.24 21.34 -14.53
CA LYS A 168 26.02 21.79 -15.72
C LYS A 168 27.55 21.92 -15.52
N LYS A 169 28.02 22.10 -14.28
CA LYS A 169 29.45 22.17 -13.92
C LYS A 169 29.88 20.98 -13.04
N GLY A 170 29.05 19.97 -12.92
CA GLY A 170 29.33 18.78 -12.09
C GLY A 170 30.27 17.80 -12.82
N GLN A 171 30.90 16.93 -12.05
CA GLN A 171 31.85 15.94 -12.56
C GLN A 171 31.21 14.89 -13.48
N LEU A 172 29.88 14.73 -13.46
CA LEU A 172 29.14 13.76 -14.25
C LEU A 172 28.83 14.23 -15.67
N VAL A 173 28.85 15.54 -15.94
CA VAL A 173 28.47 16.11 -17.23
C VAL A 173 29.67 16.11 -18.19
N GLY A 174 29.47 15.49 -19.38
CA GLY A 174 30.49 15.44 -20.41
C GLY A 174 31.53 14.35 -20.24
N ARG A 175 31.37 13.44 -19.31
CA ARG A 175 32.22 12.23 -19.16
C ARG A 175 31.54 11.00 -19.74
N GLU A 176 32.33 10.09 -20.29
CA GLU A 176 31.84 8.78 -20.71
C GLU A 176 31.42 7.95 -19.50
N LEU A 177 30.33 7.17 -19.64
CA LEU A 177 29.82 6.31 -18.55
C LEU A 177 30.87 5.35 -17.99
N ASN A 178 31.78 4.86 -18.84
CA ASN A 178 32.87 3.99 -18.42
C ASN A 178 33.83 4.64 -17.41
N CYS A 179 33.97 5.97 -17.45
CA CYS A 179 34.79 6.70 -16.48
C CYS A 179 34.11 6.85 -15.12
N LEU A 180 32.78 6.65 -15.04
CA LEU A 180 32.02 6.75 -13.80
C LEU A 180 32.01 5.45 -12.99
N LEU A 181 32.21 4.31 -13.66
CA LEU A 181 32.26 2.97 -13.01
C LEU A 181 33.51 2.79 -12.14
N TYR A 182 34.63 3.50 -12.44
CA TYR A 182 35.88 3.40 -11.70
C TYR A 182 35.99 4.32 -10.48
N THR A 183 35.03 5.22 -10.27
CA THR A 183 35.07 6.15 -9.11
C THR A 183 34.41 5.57 -7.86
N SER A 184 33.75 4.42 -7.94
CA SER A 184 33.14 3.76 -6.79
C SER A 184 34.12 2.97 -5.93
N ASP A 185 35.23 2.49 -6.50
CA ASP A 185 36.23 1.71 -5.77
C ASP A 185 37.25 2.57 -4.99
N ALA A 186 37.26 3.89 -5.21
CA ALA A 186 38.20 4.80 -4.55
C ALA A 186 37.65 5.43 -3.25
N ALA A 187 36.48 5.04 -2.81
CA ALA A 187 35.84 5.60 -1.59
C ALA A 187 35.97 4.68 -0.34
N ASP A 188 36.64 3.53 -0.47
CA ASP A 188 36.85 2.55 0.61
C ASP A 188 38.29 2.49 1.14
N GLU A 189 39.13 3.54 0.89
CA GLU A 189 40.43 3.73 1.56
C GLU A 189 40.40 4.94 2.51
#